data_67c56b0a5425ef4efe90317ab4d1ee2c
#
_entry.id   67c56b0a5425ef4efe90317ab4d1ee2c
#
_cell.length_a   1.000
_cell.length_b   1.000
_cell.length_c   1.000
_cell.angle_alpha   90.00
_cell.angle_beta   90.00
_cell.angle_gamma   90.00
#
_symmetry.space_group_name_H-M   'P 1'
#
loop_
_entity.id
_entity.type
_entity.pdbx_description
1 polymer ?
#
loop_
_entity_poly.entity_id
_entity_poly.type
_entity_poly.pdbx_seq_one_letter_code
_entity_poly.pdbx_strand_id
1 'polypeptide(L)'
;MLLFLLLPLCASAQKVAPFKGGDRVAFVGNSITDGGHYHSYIWLYYMTRFPEARMQMFNCGIGGDTSLEILRRIDHDVFAKRPTVLTLTFGMNDSGYFEYNGDNPGAFADSKVAESRRNFLEIEKKLKEHTSVRKVMIGTSPYDQTSRFNDNIFKGKNDAMRRIIAFQDSAARANGWEFVDFNAPMCAINSRFQAADSTFTLCGSDRVHPDNDGHMVMAWLFLKAQGMAGKKVAEVAVDASRGKVMAASGCKVTRLKTEDGRLGFDYLARALPYPLDTIAHGWGCTRPQSRITQIVPEFMDEMNSELLTVSGLSGKHLLTIDGEPIDTLTAGELASGVNLAAYRHTPQYRQAMAVMALNEERWEIERRFRDYAWLQYNFFMKRGMLEANDEKAARAFREGQKSDGWVAAKRDLYGRMIHKDVRDMYTRQMDMIVDRIYEINRPQKRRIELVAVE
;
A
#
# COMPACT_ATOMS: atom_id res chain seq x y z
N MET A 1 12.87 -11.72 51.77
CA MET A 1 11.75 -11.70 50.82
C MET A 1 12.12 -10.69 49.74
N LEU A 2 12.75 -11.14 48.65
CA LEU A 2 13.18 -10.28 47.55
C LEU A 2 12.03 -10.13 46.58
N LEU A 3 11.52 -8.91 46.45
CA LEU A 3 10.45 -8.55 45.52
C LEU A 3 11.08 -8.33 44.11
N PHE A 4 10.96 -9.29 43.22
CA PHE A 4 11.31 -9.10 41.79
C PHE A 4 10.26 -8.20 41.14
N LEU A 5 10.61 -6.95 40.93
CA LEU A 5 9.85 -6.07 40.02
C LEU A 5 10.03 -6.58 38.57
N LEU A 6 9.03 -7.29 38.06
CA LEU A 6 8.86 -7.53 36.62
C LEU A 6 8.48 -6.19 35.98
N LEU A 7 9.47 -5.48 35.45
CA LEU A 7 9.22 -4.39 34.48
C LEU A 7 8.65 -5.03 33.20
N PRO A 8 7.46 -4.58 32.72
CA PRO A 8 6.99 -5.02 31.42
C PRO A 8 7.99 -4.51 30.38
N LEU A 9 8.68 -5.43 29.69
CA LEU A 9 9.34 -5.10 28.43
C LEU A 9 8.22 -4.68 27.45
N CYS A 10 7.91 -3.39 27.39
CA CYS A 10 7.28 -2.82 26.22
C CYS A 10 8.21 -3.06 25.04
N ALA A 11 7.98 -4.12 24.29
CA ALA A 11 8.61 -4.30 22.97
C ALA A 11 8.24 -3.07 22.14
N SER A 12 9.15 -2.11 22.08
CA SER A 12 9.04 -0.97 21.17
C SER A 12 8.89 -1.55 19.78
N ALA A 13 7.74 -1.35 19.14
CA ALA A 13 7.54 -1.73 17.75
C ALA A 13 8.69 -1.14 16.94
N GLN A 14 9.39 -2.00 16.18
CA GLN A 14 10.56 -1.61 15.41
C GLN A 14 10.12 -0.55 14.38
N LYS A 15 10.57 0.69 14.54
CA LYS A 15 10.11 1.83 13.77
C LYS A 15 10.72 1.75 12.36
N VAL A 16 9.88 1.76 11.33
CA VAL A 16 10.32 1.85 9.94
C VAL A 16 10.60 3.31 9.60
N ALA A 17 11.77 3.59 9.04
CA ALA A 17 12.10 4.95 8.62
C ALA A 17 11.23 5.37 7.42
N PRO A 18 10.74 6.62 7.36
CA PRO A 18 10.06 7.15 6.17
C PRO A 18 10.90 7.04 4.91
N PHE A 19 10.24 6.93 3.76
CA PHE A 19 10.90 7.12 2.46
C PHE A 19 11.21 8.59 2.25
N LYS A 20 12.21 8.87 1.42
CA LYS A 20 12.66 10.23 1.12
C LYS A 20 12.84 10.44 -0.38
N GLY A 21 12.95 11.70 -0.79
CA GLY A 21 13.25 12.04 -2.17
C GLY A 21 14.53 11.35 -2.66
N GLY A 22 14.49 10.80 -3.86
CA GLY A 22 15.55 10.00 -4.46
C GLY A 22 15.53 8.52 -4.12
N ASP A 23 14.68 8.05 -3.18
CA ASP A 23 14.59 6.63 -2.90
C ASP A 23 14.08 5.83 -4.11
N ARG A 24 14.64 4.65 -4.27
CA ARG A 24 14.27 3.60 -5.22
C ARG A 24 13.84 2.39 -4.41
N VAL A 25 12.53 2.23 -4.22
CA VAL A 25 11.97 1.23 -3.31
C VAL A 25 11.51 0.00 -4.09
N ALA A 26 12.13 -1.15 -3.86
CA ALA A 26 11.72 -2.42 -4.46
C ALA A 26 10.82 -3.20 -3.48
N PHE A 27 9.57 -3.44 -3.86
CA PHE A 27 8.66 -4.29 -3.10
C PHE A 27 8.74 -5.73 -3.61
N VAL A 28 9.44 -6.58 -2.88
CA VAL A 28 9.70 -7.98 -3.24
C VAL A 28 8.69 -8.89 -2.54
N GLY A 29 8.05 -9.77 -3.31
CA GLY A 29 7.05 -10.69 -2.77
C GLY A 29 6.53 -11.67 -3.80
N ASN A 30 5.39 -12.27 -3.48
CA ASN A 30 4.65 -13.22 -4.31
C ASN A 30 3.45 -12.55 -5.02
N SER A 31 2.38 -13.31 -5.30
CA SER A 31 1.15 -12.82 -5.94
C SER A 31 0.48 -11.65 -5.20
N ILE A 32 0.57 -11.61 -3.87
CA ILE A 32 0.01 -10.51 -3.06
C ILE A 32 0.71 -9.18 -3.36
N THR A 33 2.00 -9.23 -3.66
CA THR A 33 2.76 -8.05 -4.12
C THR A 33 2.60 -7.82 -5.61
N ASP A 34 2.66 -8.87 -6.43
CA ASP A 34 2.54 -8.81 -7.89
C ASP A 34 1.22 -8.18 -8.34
N GLY A 35 0.10 -8.78 -7.94
CA GLY A 35 -1.25 -8.35 -8.30
C GLY A 35 -1.89 -7.36 -7.35
N GLY A 36 -1.23 -7.05 -6.22
CA GLY A 36 -1.79 -6.20 -5.18
C GLY A 36 -1.45 -4.73 -5.34
N HIS A 37 -2.24 -3.91 -4.62
CA HIS A 37 -2.15 -2.45 -4.69
C HIS A 37 -1.47 -1.82 -3.48
N TYR A 38 -1.16 -2.57 -2.40
CA TYR A 38 -0.70 -1.95 -1.16
C TYR A 38 0.53 -1.04 -1.36
N HIS A 39 1.50 -1.42 -2.17
CA HIS A 39 2.67 -0.61 -2.46
C HIS A 39 2.35 0.61 -3.36
N SER A 40 1.38 0.48 -4.27
CA SER A 40 0.86 1.58 -5.07
C SER A 40 0.13 2.60 -4.17
N TYR A 41 -0.66 2.13 -3.19
CA TYR A 41 -1.32 2.97 -2.20
C TYR A 41 -0.30 3.68 -1.28
N ILE A 42 0.77 3.01 -0.84
CA ILE A 42 1.87 3.65 -0.11
C ILE A 42 2.49 4.76 -0.95
N TRP A 43 2.77 4.51 -2.23
CA TRP A 43 3.34 5.53 -3.11
C TRP A 43 2.39 6.71 -3.34
N LEU A 44 1.10 6.45 -3.53
CA LEU A 44 0.07 7.47 -3.66
C LEU A 44 0.02 8.39 -2.42
N TYR A 45 0.15 7.83 -1.21
CA TYR A 45 0.30 8.63 0.00
C TYR A 45 1.50 9.58 -0.11
N TYR A 46 2.66 9.08 -0.50
CA TYR A 46 3.85 9.93 -0.66
C TYR A 46 3.68 10.97 -1.78
N MET A 47 3.10 10.60 -2.91
CA MET A 47 2.81 11.52 -4.02
C MET A 47 1.92 12.68 -3.61
N THR A 48 0.94 12.45 -2.75
CA THR A 48 -0.01 13.47 -2.31
C THR A 48 0.47 14.25 -1.09
N ARG A 49 1.14 13.58 -0.16
CA ARG A 49 1.53 14.18 1.13
C ARG A 49 2.90 14.85 1.10
N PHE A 50 3.80 14.44 0.18
CA PHE A 50 5.16 14.95 0.05
C PHE A 50 5.48 15.26 -1.40
N PRO A 51 4.81 16.24 -2.03
CA PRO A 51 4.90 16.51 -3.46
C PRO A 51 6.32 16.87 -3.95
N GLU A 52 7.19 17.33 -3.04
CA GLU A 52 8.60 17.65 -3.38
C GLU A 52 9.53 16.43 -3.25
N ALA A 53 9.08 15.33 -2.62
CA ALA A 53 9.89 14.14 -2.38
C ALA A 53 9.72 13.13 -3.52
N ARG A 54 10.22 13.45 -4.71
CA ARG A 54 10.18 12.52 -5.84
C ARG A 54 10.96 11.25 -5.53
N MET A 55 10.34 10.11 -5.72
CA MET A 55 10.91 8.76 -5.54
C MET A 55 10.39 7.82 -6.62
N GLN A 56 10.96 6.61 -6.68
CA GLN A 56 10.48 5.53 -7.54
C GLN A 56 10.14 4.31 -6.69
N MET A 57 9.03 3.66 -6.97
CA MET A 57 8.67 2.40 -6.37
C MET A 57 8.50 1.34 -7.45
N PHE A 58 8.99 0.13 -7.18
CA PHE A 58 8.99 -0.98 -8.12
C PHE A 58 8.21 -2.14 -7.54
N ASN A 59 7.26 -2.64 -8.29
CA ASN A 59 6.68 -3.94 -8.02
C ASN A 59 7.70 -5.02 -8.42
N CYS A 60 8.17 -5.79 -7.45
CA CYS A 60 9.04 -6.95 -7.62
C CYS A 60 8.37 -8.22 -7.08
N GLY A 61 7.03 -8.26 -7.07
CA GLY A 61 6.25 -9.47 -6.80
C GLY A 61 6.17 -10.36 -8.02
N ILE A 62 6.08 -11.67 -7.81
CA ILE A 62 5.78 -12.67 -8.85
C ILE A 62 4.81 -13.70 -8.30
N GLY A 63 3.71 -13.93 -9.01
CA GLY A 63 2.67 -14.88 -8.61
C GLY A 63 3.22 -16.29 -8.40
N GLY A 64 2.89 -16.91 -7.26
CA GLY A 64 3.31 -18.27 -6.91
C GLY A 64 4.68 -18.38 -6.24
N ASP A 65 5.48 -17.31 -6.18
CA ASP A 65 6.82 -17.36 -5.59
C ASP A 65 6.79 -17.76 -4.11
N THR A 66 7.73 -18.64 -3.77
CA THR A 66 8.19 -18.93 -2.42
C THR A 66 9.53 -18.21 -2.18
N SER A 67 10.08 -18.37 -0.98
CA SER A 67 11.45 -17.91 -0.67
C SER A 67 12.50 -18.46 -1.65
N LEU A 68 12.31 -19.67 -2.20
CA LEU A 68 13.24 -20.28 -3.17
C LEU A 68 13.21 -19.53 -4.52
N GLU A 69 12.05 -19.23 -5.07
CA GLU A 69 11.94 -18.49 -6.32
C GLU A 69 12.49 -17.07 -6.16
N ILE A 70 12.19 -16.41 -5.04
CA ILE A 70 12.76 -15.09 -4.72
C ILE A 70 14.30 -15.17 -4.69
N LEU A 71 14.87 -16.17 -4.02
CA LEU A 71 16.33 -16.40 -3.97
C LEU A 71 16.95 -16.50 -5.37
N ARG A 72 16.28 -17.23 -6.26
CA ARG A 72 16.78 -17.49 -7.63
C ARG A 72 16.82 -16.24 -8.50
N ARG A 73 15.87 -15.30 -8.31
CA ARG A 73 15.72 -14.13 -9.17
C ARG A 73 16.17 -12.80 -8.57
N ILE A 74 16.52 -12.76 -7.30
CA ILE A 74 16.74 -11.51 -6.56
C ILE A 74 17.82 -10.62 -7.20
N ASP A 75 18.87 -11.22 -7.77
CA ASP A 75 19.96 -10.48 -8.42
C ASP A 75 19.50 -9.85 -9.74
N HIS A 76 18.81 -10.65 -10.58
CA HIS A 76 18.40 -10.25 -11.93
C HIS A 76 17.15 -9.37 -11.96
N ASP A 77 16.19 -9.59 -11.06
CA ASP A 77 14.93 -8.85 -11.05
C ASP A 77 14.95 -7.68 -10.05
N VAL A 78 15.57 -7.85 -8.90
CA VAL A 78 15.50 -6.86 -7.81
C VAL A 78 16.72 -5.95 -7.78
N PHE A 79 17.92 -6.52 -7.60
CA PHE A 79 19.14 -5.70 -7.50
C PHE A 79 19.51 -5.03 -8.83
N ALA A 80 19.13 -5.60 -9.98
CA ALA A 80 19.27 -4.93 -11.28
C ALA A 80 18.53 -3.59 -11.36
N LYS A 81 17.48 -3.37 -10.55
CA LYS A 81 16.78 -2.07 -10.44
C LYS A 81 17.53 -1.05 -9.57
N ARG A 82 18.66 -1.43 -8.97
CA ARG A 82 19.49 -0.58 -8.09
C ARG A 82 18.66 0.08 -6.98
N PRO A 83 17.95 -0.69 -6.14
CA PRO A 83 17.14 -0.13 -5.07
C PRO A 83 18.02 0.54 -3.99
N THR A 84 17.52 1.62 -3.38
CA THR A 84 18.05 2.19 -2.13
C THR A 84 17.35 1.58 -0.91
N VAL A 85 16.12 1.10 -1.13
CA VAL A 85 15.30 0.41 -0.12
C VAL A 85 14.72 -0.86 -0.75
N LEU A 86 14.81 -1.95 -0.03
CA LEU A 86 14.20 -3.22 -0.40
C LEU A 86 13.24 -3.64 0.70
N THR A 87 11.98 -3.89 0.35
CA THR A 87 11.04 -4.59 1.23
C THR A 87 10.94 -6.04 0.81
N LEU A 88 10.85 -6.97 1.75
CA LEU A 88 10.77 -8.40 1.45
C LEU A 88 9.64 -9.05 2.25
N THR A 89 8.73 -9.72 1.53
CA THR A 89 7.66 -10.52 2.12
C THR A 89 7.53 -11.87 1.41
N PHE A 90 7.36 -12.92 2.18
CA PHE A 90 7.08 -14.29 1.72
C PHE A 90 6.44 -15.08 2.86
N GLY A 91 5.99 -16.30 2.59
CA GLY A 91 5.39 -17.19 3.59
C GLY A 91 4.05 -17.77 3.16
N MET A 92 3.25 -17.04 2.36
CA MET A 92 1.95 -17.52 1.90
C MET A 92 2.06 -18.81 1.08
N ASN A 93 2.97 -18.86 0.11
CA ASN A 93 3.21 -20.04 -0.73
C ASN A 93 4.17 -21.03 -0.06
N ASP A 94 5.15 -20.54 0.70
CA ASP A 94 6.10 -21.36 1.45
C ASP A 94 5.40 -22.32 2.41
N SER A 95 4.30 -21.91 3.02
CA SER A 95 3.55 -22.72 3.97
C SER A 95 2.74 -23.87 3.33
N GLY A 96 2.62 -23.93 1.98
CA GLY A 96 1.83 -24.95 1.27
C GLY A 96 0.31 -24.74 1.37
N TYR A 97 -0.49 -25.64 0.84
CA TYR A 97 -1.95 -25.49 0.73
C TYR A 97 -2.72 -26.79 1.03
N PHE A 98 -2.94 -27.63 0.04
CA PHE A 98 -3.88 -28.76 0.05
C PHE A 98 -3.52 -29.84 1.07
N GLU A 99 -2.27 -29.98 1.39
CA GLU A 99 -1.74 -31.01 2.30
C GLU A 99 -2.17 -30.78 3.76
N TYR A 100 -2.69 -29.56 4.10
CA TYR A 100 -3.35 -29.33 5.39
C TYR A 100 -4.65 -30.13 5.58
N ASN A 101 -5.21 -30.66 4.50
CA ASN A 101 -6.38 -31.56 4.53
C ASN A 101 -5.99 -33.04 4.54
N GLY A 102 -4.69 -33.37 4.57
CA GLY A 102 -4.19 -34.74 4.65
C GLY A 102 -4.09 -35.25 6.09
N ASP A 103 -3.50 -36.45 6.21
CA ASP A 103 -3.46 -37.18 7.50
C ASP A 103 -2.52 -36.59 8.54
N ASN A 104 -1.50 -35.83 8.10
CA ASN A 104 -0.49 -35.28 9.02
C ASN A 104 -0.13 -33.81 8.71
N PRO A 105 -1.08 -32.89 8.87
CA PRO A 105 -0.86 -31.47 8.55
C PRO A 105 0.23 -30.80 9.42
N GLY A 106 0.43 -31.31 10.65
CA GLY A 106 1.48 -30.79 11.54
C GLY A 106 2.89 -31.04 11.02
N ALA A 107 3.20 -32.29 10.65
CA ALA A 107 4.50 -32.64 10.08
C ALA A 107 4.74 -31.99 8.72
N PHE A 108 3.69 -31.82 7.92
CA PHE A 108 3.76 -31.04 6.69
C PHE A 108 4.14 -29.60 6.96
N ALA A 109 3.45 -28.91 7.88
CA ALA A 109 3.76 -27.55 8.29
C ALA A 109 5.20 -27.41 8.79
N ASP A 110 5.69 -28.36 9.62
CA ASP A 110 7.07 -28.38 10.12
C ASP A 110 8.09 -28.43 8.98
N SER A 111 7.85 -29.32 8.00
CA SER A 111 8.72 -29.47 6.84
C SER A 111 8.76 -28.19 6.00
N LYS A 112 7.62 -27.53 5.78
CA LYS A 112 7.50 -26.31 5.00
C LYS A 112 8.15 -25.11 5.67
N VAL A 113 7.97 -24.96 6.96
CA VAL A 113 8.64 -23.91 7.76
C VAL A 113 10.16 -24.12 7.72
N ALA A 114 10.64 -25.36 7.87
CA ALA A 114 12.06 -25.66 7.81
C ALA A 114 12.66 -25.41 6.41
N GLU A 115 11.93 -25.75 5.35
CA GLU A 115 12.32 -25.47 3.95
C GLU A 115 12.44 -23.96 3.70
N SER A 116 11.39 -23.20 4.05
CA SER A 116 11.38 -21.75 3.93
C SER A 116 12.52 -21.08 4.70
N ARG A 117 12.82 -21.58 5.91
CA ARG A 117 13.95 -21.08 6.70
C ARG A 117 15.29 -21.31 6.03
N ARG A 118 15.52 -22.50 5.46
CA ARG A 118 16.77 -22.80 4.72
C ARG A 118 16.95 -21.84 3.54
N ASN A 119 15.92 -21.64 2.75
CA ASN A 119 15.97 -20.72 1.61
C ASN A 119 16.21 -19.28 2.07
N PHE A 120 15.57 -18.87 3.16
CA PHE A 120 15.73 -17.53 3.72
C PHE A 120 17.16 -17.25 4.22
N LEU A 121 17.85 -18.24 4.79
CA LEU A 121 19.24 -18.06 5.21
C LEU A 121 20.15 -17.72 4.02
N GLU A 122 19.88 -18.27 2.83
CA GLU A 122 20.63 -17.91 1.62
C GLU A 122 20.23 -16.49 1.10
N ILE A 123 18.95 -16.12 1.19
CA ILE A 123 18.51 -14.74 0.90
C ILE A 123 19.20 -13.78 1.88
N GLU A 124 19.23 -14.09 3.16
CA GLU A 124 19.85 -13.26 4.19
C GLU A 124 21.33 -12.98 3.89
N LYS A 125 22.09 -14.00 3.42
CA LYS A 125 23.48 -13.80 2.98
C LYS A 125 23.56 -12.78 1.85
N LYS A 126 22.74 -12.94 0.80
CA LYS A 126 22.71 -11.98 -0.32
C LYS A 126 22.33 -10.56 0.14
N LEU A 127 21.34 -10.43 1.03
CA LEU A 127 20.95 -9.14 1.57
C LEU A 127 22.10 -8.46 2.35
N LYS A 128 22.92 -9.23 3.06
CA LYS A 128 24.10 -8.73 3.79
C LYS A 128 25.19 -8.20 2.88
N GLU A 129 25.35 -8.75 1.68
CA GLU A 129 26.31 -8.28 0.68
C GLU A 129 25.96 -6.88 0.16
N HIS A 130 24.68 -6.51 0.13
CA HIS A 130 24.18 -5.22 -0.33
C HIS A 130 24.05 -4.21 0.82
N THR A 131 25.17 -3.84 1.46
CA THR A 131 25.19 -3.01 2.69
C THR A 131 24.57 -1.63 2.54
N SER A 132 24.64 -1.02 1.36
CA SER A 132 24.06 0.30 1.07
C SER A 132 22.53 0.30 0.90
N VAL A 133 21.92 -0.85 0.70
CA VAL A 133 20.47 -0.99 0.55
C VAL A 133 19.82 -1.12 1.94
N ARG A 134 18.86 -0.27 2.26
CA ARG A 134 18.02 -0.40 3.46
C ARG A 134 17.05 -1.57 3.29
N LYS A 135 16.92 -2.42 4.29
CA LYS A 135 16.04 -3.60 4.26
C LYS A 135 14.90 -3.44 5.24
N VAL A 136 13.68 -3.72 4.74
CA VAL A 136 12.46 -3.76 5.52
C VAL A 136 11.83 -5.15 5.34
N MET A 137 11.85 -5.96 6.37
CA MET A 137 11.15 -7.24 6.35
C MET A 137 9.67 -7.00 6.63
N ILE A 138 8.80 -7.71 5.90
CA ILE A 138 7.34 -7.62 6.06
C ILE A 138 6.79 -9.00 6.39
N GLY A 139 6.23 -9.16 7.61
CA GLY A 139 5.39 -10.29 7.96
C GLY A 139 4.14 -10.28 7.06
N THR A 140 3.98 -11.30 6.21
CA THR A 140 2.95 -11.35 5.16
C THR A 140 1.53 -11.24 5.71
N SER A 141 0.58 -10.76 4.89
CA SER A 141 -0.85 -10.82 5.22
C SER A 141 -1.28 -12.25 5.59
N PRO A 142 -2.32 -12.43 6.42
CA PRO A 142 -2.74 -13.76 6.85
C PRO A 142 -3.42 -14.55 5.73
N TYR A 143 -3.29 -15.89 5.78
CA TYR A 143 -4.30 -16.77 5.24
C TYR A 143 -5.51 -16.75 6.19
N ASP A 144 -6.69 -16.41 5.68
CA ASP A 144 -7.88 -16.36 6.54
C ASP A 144 -8.46 -17.75 6.75
N GLN A 145 -8.02 -18.41 7.82
CA GLN A 145 -8.53 -19.73 8.25
C GLN A 145 -9.75 -19.65 9.18
N THR A 146 -10.29 -18.46 9.44
CA THR A 146 -11.33 -18.24 10.46
C THR A 146 -12.68 -17.85 9.88
N SER A 147 -12.73 -17.18 8.74
CA SER A 147 -13.99 -16.82 8.08
C SER A 147 -14.79 -18.06 7.64
N ARG A 148 -16.11 -17.98 7.72
CA ARG A 148 -17.05 -19.09 7.42
C ARG A 148 -17.85 -18.89 6.14
N PHE A 149 -17.34 -18.15 5.17
CA PHE A 149 -18.04 -17.97 3.89
C PHE A 149 -18.04 -19.23 3.00
N ASN A 150 -17.14 -20.19 3.25
CA ASN A 150 -17.13 -21.55 2.68
C ASN A 150 -16.34 -22.50 3.61
N ASP A 151 -16.39 -23.80 3.34
CA ASP A 151 -15.74 -24.84 4.14
C ASP A 151 -14.33 -25.21 3.64
N ASN A 152 -13.84 -24.61 2.58
CA ASN A 152 -12.50 -24.89 2.05
C ASN A 152 -11.43 -24.15 2.86
N ILE A 153 -11.07 -24.73 4.00
CA ILE A 153 -10.17 -24.12 4.99
C ILE A 153 -8.95 -25.00 5.20
N PHE A 154 -7.76 -24.46 5.00
CA PHE A 154 -6.48 -25.09 5.35
C PHE A 154 -6.13 -24.76 6.82
N LYS A 155 -6.68 -25.53 7.75
CA LYS A 155 -6.47 -25.32 9.20
C LYS A 155 -5.00 -25.49 9.57
N GLY A 156 -4.44 -24.50 10.30
CA GLY A 156 -3.04 -24.51 10.70
C GLY A 156 -2.09 -23.84 9.70
N LYS A 157 -2.56 -23.50 8.49
CA LYS A 157 -1.73 -22.80 7.50
C LYS A 157 -1.24 -21.45 8.02
N ASN A 158 -2.12 -20.62 8.58
CA ASN A 158 -1.70 -19.32 9.12
C ASN A 158 -0.78 -19.47 10.34
N ASP A 159 -0.87 -20.56 11.09
CA ASP A 159 0.04 -20.83 12.20
C ASP A 159 1.45 -21.16 11.70
N ALA A 160 1.58 -21.92 10.61
CA ALA A 160 2.84 -22.13 9.92
C ALA A 160 3.41 -20.80 9.37
N MET A 161 2.57 -19.95 8.79
CA MET A 161 2.98 -18.60 8.32
C MET A 161 3.51 -17.74 9.47
N ARG A 162 2.89 -17.77 10.65
CA ARG A 162 3.39 -17.05 11.84
C ARG A 162 4.78 -17.53 12.27
N ARG A 163 5.07 -18.82 12.14
CA ARG A 163 6.42 -19.38 12.40
C ARG A 163 7.44 -18.87 11.38
N ILE A 164 7.05 -18.73 10.12
CA ILE A 164 7.87 -18.11 9.06
C ILE A 164 8.14 -16.63 9.40
N ILE A 165 7.11 -15.89 9.77
CA ILE A 165 7.22 -14.48 10.19
C ILE A 165 8.16 -14.34 11.41
N ALA A 166 8.09 -15.25 12.36
CA ALA A 166 8.92 -15.21 13.58
C ALA A 166 10.43 -15.28 13.26
N PHE A 167 10.87 -16.13 12.32
CA PHE A 167 12.28 -16.14 11.95
C PHE A 167 12.68 -14.93 11.07
N GLN A 168 11.77 -14.36 10.29
CA GLN A 168 12.00 -13.11 9.54
C GLN A 168 12.21 -11.93 10.51
N ASP A 169 11.36 -11.78 11.53
CA ASP A 169 11.49 -10.76 12.58
C ASP A 169 12.80 -10.96 13.37
N SER A 170 13.11 -12.21 13.75
CA SER A 170 14.36 -12.53 14.44
C SER A 170 15.60 -12.13 13.63
N ALA A 171 15.60 -12.41 12.33
CA ALA A 171 16.69 -12.02 11.45
C ALA A 171 16.76 -10.50 11.25
N ALA A 172 15.60 -9.82 11.14
CA ALA A 172 15.55 -8.36 11.05
C ALA A 172 16.21 -7.74 12.28
N ARG A 173 15.86 -8.18 13.49
CA ARG A 173 16.47 -7.71 14.73
C ARG A 173 17.97 -7.99 14.79
N ALA A 174 18.39 -9.21 14.43
CA ALA A 174 19.79 -9.61 14.48
C ALA A 174 20.68 -8.82 13.52
N ASN A 175 20.12 -8.37 12.38
CA ASN A 175 20.85 -7.62 11.35
C ASN A 175 20.64 -6.10 11.42
N GLY A 176 19.85 -5.59 12.37
CA GLY A 176 19.49 -4.18 12.45
C GLY A 176 18.62 -3.72 11.27
N TRP A 177 17.87 -4.64 10.65
CA TRP A 177 16.89 -4.34 9.60
C TRP A 177 15.56 -3.94 10.22
N GLU A 178 14.75 -3.25 9.43
CA GLU A 178 13.41 -2.82 9.82
C GLU A 178 12.40 -3.96 9.63
N PHE A 179 11.29 -3.93 10.39
CA PHE A 179 10.27 -4.96 10.31
C PHE A 179 8.87 -4.36 10.45
N VAL A 180 7.92 -4.84 9.64
CA VAL A 180 6.48 -4.55 9.73
C VAL A 180 5.70 -5.86 9.73
N ASP A 181 4.83 -6.06 10.70
CA ASP A 181 3.91 -7.20 10.72
C ASP A 181 2.54 -6.83 10.14
N PHE A 182 2.14 -7.47 9.04
CA PHE A 182 0.77 -7.38 8.53
C PHE A 182 -0.14 -8.48 9.10
N ASN A 183 0.42 -9.64 9.49
CA ASN A 183 -0.35 -10.83 9.84
C ASN A 183 -1.21 -10.60 11.09
N ALA A 184 -0.58 -10.32 12.22
CA ALA A 184 -1.29 -10.22 13.49
C ALA A 184 -2.35 -9.11 13.51
N PRO A 185 -2.08 -7.86 13.04
CA PRO A 185 -3.09 -6.81 12.98
C PRO A 185 -4.26 -7.14 12.05
N MET A 186 -4.00 -7.74 10.88
CA MET A 186 -5.07 -8.13 9.94
C MET A 186 -5.92 -9.29 10.50
N CYS A 187 -5.31 -10.26 11.21
CA CYS A 187 -6.06 -11.28 11.94
C CYS A 187 -6.96 -10.66 13.02
N ALA A 188 -6.47 -9.66 13.75
CA ALA A 188 -7.26 -8.97 14.77
C ALA A 188 -8.45 -8.22 14.15
N ILE A 189 -8.27 -7.58 12.99
CA ILE A 189 -9.36 -6.94 12.25
C ILE A 189 -10.38 -7.99 11.80
N ASN A 190 -9.95 -9.09 11.16
CA ASN A 190 -10.83 -10.18 10.77
C ASN A 190 -11.65 -10.70 11.98
N SER A 191 -10.98 -11.01 13.08
CA SER A 191 -11.64 -11.51 14.30
C SER A 191 -12.68 -10.54 14.85
N ARG A 192 -12.38 -9.24 14.88
CA ARG A 192 -13.31 -8.19 15.34
C ARG A 192 -14.60 -8.15 14.52
N PHE A 193 -14.48 -8.21 13.19
CA PHE A 193 -15.65 -8.15 12.31
C PHE A 193 -16.39 -9.50 12.25
N GLN A 194 -15.68 -10.61 12.32
CA GLN A 194 -16.26 -11.96 12.35
C GLN A 194 -17.09 -12.22 13.60
N ALA A 195 -16.93 -11.45 14.66
CA ALA A 195 -17.81 -11.51 15.83
C ALA A 195 -19.27 -11.12 15.50
N ALA A 196 -19.47 -10.23 14.52
CA ALA A 196 -20.79 -9.80 14.06
C ALA A 196 -21.23 -10.50 12.76
N ASP A 197 -20.28 -10.73 11.84
CA ASP A 197 -20.50 -11.41 10.56
C ASP A 197 -19.40 -12.46 10.34
N SER A 198 -19.70 -13.71 10.63
CA SER A 198 -18.74 -14.82 10.54
C SER A 198 -18.16 -15.03 9.14
N THR A 199 -18.75 -14.42 8.12
CA THR A 199 -18.29 -14.50 6.72
C THR A 199 -17.31 -13.37 6.35
N PHE A 200 -17.15 -12.36 7.20
CA PHE A 200 -16.23 -11.26 6.94
C PHE A 200 -14.79 -11.75 6.73
N THR A 201 -14.12 -11.16 5.76
CA THR A 201 -12.69 -11.36 5.51
C THR A 201 -12.08 -10.15 4.80
N LEU A 202 -10.82 -9.84 5.08
CA LEU A 202 -10.03 -8.87 4.31
C LEU A 202 -9.50 -9.46 2.99
N CYS A 203 -9.60 -10.78 2.82
CA CYS A 203 -9.19 -11.46 1.59
C CYS A 203 -10.36 -11.60 0.60
N GLY A 204 -10.06 -12.01 -0.62
CA GLY A 204 -11.03 -12.50 -1.58
C GLY A 204 -11.55 -13.90 -1.22
N SER A 205 -12.30 -14.49 -2.14
CA SER A 205 -12.94 -15.82 -1.97
C SER A 205 -11.95 -16.99 -1.82
N ASP A 206 -10.67 -16.76 -2.13
CA ASP A 206 -9.59 -17.75 -1.99
C ASP A 206 -8.92 -17.76 -0.61
N ARG A 207 -9.27 -16.83 0.29
CA ARG A 207 -8.68 -16.68 1.63
C ARG A 207 -7.20 -16.25 1.66
N VAL A 208 -6.61 -16.03 0.50
CA VAL A 208 -5.16 -15.79 0.29
C VAL A 208 -4.90 -14.33 -0.06
N HIS A 209 -5.55 -13.86 -1.13
CA HIS A 209 -5.29 -12.55 -1.70
C HIS A 209 -6.18 -11.50 -1.03
N PRO A 210 -5.59 -10.48 -0.35
CA PRO A 210 -6.38 -9.35 0.13
C PRO A 210 -7.14 -8.68 -1.02
N ASP A 211 -8.36 -8.24 -0.76
CA ASP A 211 -9.09 -7.37 -1.69
C ASP A 211 -8.57 -5.92 -1.56
N ASN A 212 -9.05 -4.95 -2.34
CA ASN A 212 -8.48 -3.59 -2.29
C ASN A 212 -8.60 -2.95 -0.91
N ASP A 213 -9.68 -3.22 -0.16
CA ASP A 213 -9.81 -2.81 1.23
C ASP A 213 -8.75 -3.46 2.13
N GLY A 214 -8.44 -4.74 1.92
CA GLY A 214 -7.37 -5.46 2.60
C GLY A 214 -5.97 -4.93 2.24
N HIS A 215 -5.72 -4.63 0.95
CA HIS A 215 -4.49 -3.98 0.52
C HIS A 215 -4.35 -2.56 1.12
N MET A 216 -5.47 -1.85 1.31
CA MET A 216 -5.43 -0.55 1.96
C MET A 216 -5.12 -0.65 3.45
N VAL A 217 -5.59 -1.71 4.13
CA VAL A 217 -5.16 -2.03 5.51
C VAL A 217 -3.65 -2.27 5.56
N MET A 218 -3.07 -3.03 4.61
CA MET A 218 -1.62 -3.24 4.53
C MET A 218 -0.87 -1.92 4.35
N ALA A 219 -1.34 -1.05 3.46
CA ALA A 219 -0.75 0.27 3.24
C ALA A 219 -0.81 1.15 4.50
N TRP A 220 -1.97 1.17 5.17
CA TRP A 220 -2.16 1.89 6.43
C TRP A 220 -1.19 1.39 7.52
N LEU A 221 -1.07 0.07 7.70
CA LEU A 221 -0.15 -0.53 8.68
C LEU A 221 1.31 -0.15 8.39
N PHE A 222 1.71 -0.18 7.11
CA PHE A 222 3.07 0.21 6.71
C PHE A 222 3.34 1.69 6.98
N LEU A 223 2.43 2.57 6.57
CA LEU A 223 2.53 4.01 6.81
C LEU A 223 2.51 4.36 8.31
N LYS A 224 1.72 3.64 9.09
CA LYS A 224 1.68 3.77 10.56
C LYS A 224 3.02 3.36 11.17
N ALA A 225 3.64 2.26 10.72
CA ALA A 225 4.98 1.85 11.14
C ALA A 225 6.05 2.90 10.78
N GLN A 226 5.85 3.64 9.69
CA GLN A 226 6.71 4.78 9.31
C GLN A 226 6.42 6.07 10.11
N GLY A 227 5.49 6.04 11.07
CA GLY A 227 5.12 7.21 11.86
C GLY A 227 4.38 8.29 11.06
N MET A 228 3.59 7.88 10.06
CA MET A 228 2.75 8.79 9.27
C MET A 228 1.40 9.08 9.92
N ALA A 229 0.94 8.21 10.84
CA ALA A 229 -0.30 8.43 11.57
C ALA A 229 -0.29 9.78 12.33
N GLY A 230 -1.41 10.50 12.27
CA GLY A 230 -1.59 11.81 12.90
C GLY A 230 -0.92 12.98 12.18
N LYS A 231 -0.21 12.75 11.07
CA LYS A 231 0.32 13.84 10.24
C LYS A 231 -0.81 14.43 9.40
N LYS A 232 -1.28 15.62 9.78
CA LYS A 232 -2.36 16.32 9.07
C LYS A 232 -1.93 16.77 7.67
N VAL A 233 -2.87 16.84 6.74
CA VAL A 233 -2.71 17.52 5.44
C VAL A 233 -2.46 19.00 5.70
N ALA A 234 -3.39 19.61 6.47
CA ALA A 234 -3.29 20.97 6.95
C ALA A 234 -4.25 21.18 8.14
N GLU A 235 -4.01 22.25 8.88
CA GLU A 235 -4.89 22.71 9.93
C GLU A 235 -4.98 24.24 9.87
N VAL A 236 -6.21 24.76 9.82
CA VAL A 236 -6.52 26.19 9.84
C VAL A 236 -7.50 26.46 10.96
N ALA A 237 -7.19 27.42 11.82
CA ALA A 237 -8.13 27.94 12.80
C ALA A 237 -8.26 29.47 12.60
N VAL A 238 -9.50 29.95 12.47
CA VAL A 238 -9.85 31.37 12.28
C VAL A 238 -10.85 31.82 13.35
N ASP A 239 -10.62 32.98 13.92
CA ASP A 239 -11.62 33.72 14.72
C ASP A 239 -12.27 34.78 13.82
N ALA A 240 -13.51 34.53 13.41
CA ALA A 240 -14.27 35.43 12.51
C ALA A 240 -14.63 36.72 13.18
N SER A 241 -14.91 36.74 14.51
CA SER A 241 -15.27 37.95 15.25
C SER A 241 -14.11 38.92 15.38
N ARG A 242 -12.87 38.42 15.39
CA ARG A 242 -11.65 39.22 15.46
C ARG A 242 -10.97 39.43 14.11
N GLY A 243 -11.44 38.75 13.05
CA GLY A 243 -10.80 38.76 11.74
C GLY A 243 -9.36 38.23 11.80
N LYS A 244 -9.07 37.18 12.61
CA LYS A 244 -7.71 36.74 12.91
C LYS A 244 -7.51 35.25 12.64
N VAL A 245 -6.39 34.91 12.01
CA VAL A 245 -5.90 33.51 11.91
C VAL A 245 -5.29 33.15 13.26
N MET A 246 -5.85 32.13 13.91
CA MET A 246 -5.41 31.63 15.22
C MET A 246 -4.35 30.55 15.10
N ALA A 247 -4.47 29.71 14.08
CA ALA A 247 -3.49 28.69 13.73
C ALA A 247 -3.47 28.42 12.23
N ALA A 248 -2.29 28.12 11.69
CA ALA A 248 -2.08 27.63 10.33
C ALA A 248 -0.89 26.66 10.32
N SER A 249 -1.17 25.38 10.23
CA SER A 249 -0.15 24.33 10.18
C SER A 249 -0.29 23.53 8.87
N GLY A 250 0.83 23.21 8.22
CA GLY A 250 0.80 22.55 6.92
C GLY A 250 0.25 23.39 5.77
N CYS A 251 -0.03 24.68 6.00
CA CYS A 251 -0.58 25.59 4.99
C CYS A 251 -0.17 27.04 5.23
N LYS A 252 -0.52 27.90 4.26
CA LYS A 252 -0.44 29.37 4.36
C LYS A 252 -1.83 29.93 4.17
N VAL A 253 -2.25 30.84 5.06
CA VAL A 253 -3.49 31.59 4.99
C VAL A 253 -3.17 33.08 4.75
N THR A 254 -3.84 33.68 3.78
CA THR A 254 -3.65 35.09 3.42
C THR A 254 -5.00 35.73 3.03
N ARG A 255 -5.05 37.05 2.94
CA ARG A 255 -6.22 37.81 2.52
C ARG A 255 -7.51 37.45 3.29
N LEU A 256 -7.36 37.24 4.62
CA LEU A 256 -8.50 37.04 5.49
C LEU A 256 -9.31 38.33 5.57
N LYS A 257 -10.59 38.24 5.28
CA LYS A 257 -11.56 39.33 5.38
C LYS A 257 -12.89 38.83 5.93
N THR A 258 -13.53 39.66 6.73
CA THR A 258 -14.91 39.48 7.19
C THR A 258 -15.69 40.74 6.80
N GLU A 259 -16.58 40.63 5.84
CA GLU A 259 -17.40 41.74 5.30
C GLU A 259 -18.81 41.23 4.96
N ASP A 260 -19.85 41.94 5.32
CA ASP A 260 -21.25 41.67 4.95
C ASP A 260 -21.74 40.26 5.21
N GLY A 261 -21.40 39.67 6.38
CA GLY A 261 -21.78 38.30 6.74
C GLY A 261 -21.00 37.22 6.00
N ARG A 262 -19.95 37.59 5.27
CA ARG A 262 -19.05 36.68 4.55
C ARG A 262 -17.66 36.71 5.17
N LEU A 263 -17.16 35.53 5.54
CA LEU A 263 -15.75 35.31 5.88
C LEU A 263 -15.06 34.69 4.67
N GLY A 264 -13.93 35.25 4.23
CA GLY A 264 -13.18 34.67 3.11
C GLY A 264 -11.67 34.81 3.29
N PHE A 265 -10.92 33.82 2.81
CA PHE A 265 -9.45 33.84 2.84
C PHE A 265 -8.85 32.98 1.74
N ASP A 266 -7.61 33.30 1.36
CA ASP A 266 -6.81 32.44 0.50
C ASP A 266 -6.11 31.39 1.34
N TYR A 267 -6.14 30.16 0.85
CA TYR A 267 -5.58 28.95 1.46
C TYR A 267 -4.63 28.25 0.49
N LEU A 268 -3.41 27.95 0.95
CA LEU A 268 -2.43 27.15 0.21
C LEU A 268 -1.88 26.08 1.13
N ALA A 269 -2.34 24.85 0.98
CA ALA A 269 -1.79 23.68 1.66
C ALA A 269 -0.39 23.33 1.14
N ARG A 270 0.39 22.56 1.92
CA ARG A 270 1.67 21.96 1.50
C ARG A 270 1.51 20.55 0.95
N ALA A 271 0.34 19.96 1.13
CA ALA A 271 0.00 18.60 0.74
C ALA A 271 -1.41 18.54 0.15
N LEU A 272 -1.69 17.50 -0.61
CA LEU A 272 -3.05 17.14 -1.04
C LEU A 272 -3.65 16.11 -0.07
N PRO A 273 -4.99 15.98 -0.02
CA PRO A 273 -5.65 14.86 0.63
C PRO A 273 -5.16 13.52 0.08
N TYR A 274 -5.24 12.45 0.88
CA TYR A 274 -5.01 11.09 0.43
C TYR A 274 -6.30 10.55 -0.20
N PRO A 275 -6.39 10.43 -1.54
CA PRO A 275 -7.63 10.08 -2.20
C PRO A 275 -7.97 8.60 -1.99
N LEU A 276 -9.27 8.33 -1.82
CA LEU A 276 -9.80 6.98 -1.65
C LEU A 276 -10.66 6.61 -2.85
N ASP A 277 -10.31 5.52 -3.52
CA ASP A 277 -11.08 5.00 -4.63
C ASP A 277 -12.35 4.30 -4.17
N THR A 278 -13.44 4.52 -4.89
CA THR A 278 -14.74 3.86 -4.67
C THR A 278 -15.00 2.73 -5.66
N ILE A 279 -14.06 2.48 -6.56
CA ILE A 279 -14.11 1.42 -7.56
C ILE A 279 -13.06 0.37 -7.17
N ALA A 280 -13.43 -0.90 -7.30
CA ALA A 280 -12.48 -1.99 -7.11
C ALA A 280 -11.68 -2.23 -8.38
N HIS A 281 -10.36 -2.37 -8.24
CA HIS A 281 -9.43 -2.62 -9.34
C HIS A 281 -8.60 -3.88 -9.10
N GLY A 282 -8.22 -4.55 -10.17
CA GLY A 282 -7.35 -5.71 -10.13
C GLY A 282 -8.09 -7.04 -10.20
N TRP A 283 -7.32 -8.10 -10.37
CA TRP A 283 -7.85 -9.44 -10.57
C TRP A 283 -8.53 -9.98 -9.30
N GLY A 284 -9.81 -10.34 -9.44
CA GLY A 284 -10.59 -10.92 -8.35
C GLY A 284 -11.03 -9.96 -7.24
N CYS A 285 -10.70 -8.67 -7.34
CA CYS A 285 -11.11 -7.66 -6.38
C CYS A 285 -12.55 -7.23 -6.62
N THR A 286 -13.32 -7.10 -5.54
CA THR A 286 -14.74 -6.74 -5.55
C THR A 286 -15.07 -5.60 -4.59
N ARG A 287 -14.20 -5.34 -3.61
CA ARG A 287 -14.39 -4.33 -2.58
C ARG A 287 -13.41 -3.17 -2.77
N PRO A 288 -13.90 -1.93 -2.84
CA PRO A 288 -13.04 -0.78 -3.08
C PRO A 288 -12.19 -0.41 -1.87
N GLN A 289 -11.07 0.23 -2.13
CA GLN A 289 -10.12 0.79 -1.16
C GLN A 289 -10.80 1.69 -0.12
N SER A 290 -11.82 2.48 -0.53
CA SER A 290 -12.54 3.41 0.34
C SER A 290 -13.25 2.77 1.53
N ARG A 291 -13.48 1.45 1.52
CA ARG A 291 -14.02 0.73 2.68
C ARG A 291 -13.10 0.76 3.91
N ILE A 292 -11.86 1.19 3.75
CA ILE A 292 -10.93 1.37 4.89
C ILE A 292 -11.52 2.22 5.99
N THR A 293 -12.33 3.25 5.68
CA THR A 293 -12.97 4.12 6.67
C THR A 293 -13.99 3.41 7.55
N GLN A 294 -14.54 2.29 7.07
CA GLN A 294 -15.45 1.42 7.84
C GLN A 294 -14.68 0.36 8.64
N ILE A 295 -13.53 -0.08 8.11
CA ILE A 295 -12.69 -1.11 8.70
C ILE A 295 -11.80 -0.53 9.80
N VAL A 296 -11.26 0.68 9.59
CA VAL A 296 -10.39 1.42 10.50
C VAL A 296 -11.04 2.78 10.75
N PRO A 297 -11.86 2.93 11.80
CA PRO A 297 -12.60 4.18 12.07
C PRO A 297 -11.68 5.40 12.23
N GLU A 298 -10.48 5.20 12.78
CA GLU A 298 -9.46 6.23 12.97
C GLU A 298 -8.72 6.64 11.69
N PHE A 299 -8.98 5.99 10.55
CA PHE A 299 -8.21 6.19 9.32
C PHE A 299 -8.19 7.65 8.84
N MET A 300 -9.33 8.34 8.87
CA MET A 300 -9.42 9.74 8.41
C MET A 300 -8.58 10.67 9.31
N ASP A 301 -8.62 10.46 10.62
CA ASP A 301 -7.85 11.27 11.58
C ASP A 301 -6.36 10.96 11.49
N GLU A 302 -5.99 9.68 11.31
CA GLU A 302 -4.59 9.26 11.23
C GLU A 302 -3.93 9.60 9.90
N MET A 303 -4.63 9.47 8.78
CA MET A 303 -4.02 9.53 7.44
C MET A 303 -4.52 10.65 6.56
N ASN A 304 -5.68 11.26 6.85
CA ASN A 304 -6.34 12.16 5.90
C ASN A 304 -7.07 13.33 6.60
N SER A 305 -6.42 14.00 7.54
CA SER A 305 -6.99 15.15 8.26
C SER A 305 -6.58 16.48 7.62
N GLU A 306 -7.56 17.21 7.04
CA GLU A 306 -7.44 18.57 6.54
C GLU A 306 -8.44 19.44 7.30
N LEU A 307 -8.03 19.97 8.45
CA LEU A 307 -8.94 20.54 9.45
C LEU A 307 -9.15 22.05 9.27
N LEU A 308 -10.40 22.46 9.14
CA LEU A 308 -10.86 23.86 9.18
C LEU A 308 -11.68 24.10 10.43
N THR A 309 -11.22 24.99 11.30
CA THR A 309 -11.95 25.46 12.49
C THR A 309 -12.25 26.95 12.38
N VAL A 310 -13.51 27.33 12.56
CA VAL A 310 -13.91 28.76 12.52
C VAL A 310 -14.80 29.08 13.71
N SER A 311 -14.32 29.95 14.59
CA SER A 311 -15.05 30.45 15.76
C SER A 311 -15.59 31.87 15.51
N GLY A 312 -16.52 32.29 16.35
CA GLY A 312 -17.07 33.65 16.30
C GLY A 312 -18.11 33.88 15.20
N LEU A 313 -18.67 32.82 14.65
CA LEU A 313 -19.83 32.84 13.76
C LEU A 313 -21.12 32.53 14.52
N SER A 314 -22.29 32.83 13.92
CA SER A 314 -23.61 32.45 14.41
C SER A 314 -24.49 31.97 13.25
N GLY A 315 -25.43 31.04 13.53
CA GLY A 315 -26.33 30.51 12.50
C GLY A 315 -25.66 29.48 11.59
N LYS A 316 -26.10 29.40 10.34
CA LYS A 316 -25.60 28.48 9.30
C LYS A 316 -24.81 29.24 8.24
N HIS A 317 -23.84 28.57 7.66
CA HIS A 317 -22.97 29.14 6.62
C HIS A 317 -22.78 28.15 5.49
N LEU A 318 -22.90 28.59 4.26
CA LEU A 318 -22.48 27.88 3.08
C LEU A 318 -20.96 27.99 2.98
N LEU A 319 -20.27 26.85 3.07
CA LEU A 319 -18.85 26.73 2.77
C LEU A 319 -18.68 26.61 1.26
N THR A 320 -17.85 27.46 0.67
CA THR A 320 -17.43 27.34 -0.72
C THR A 320 -15.92 27.31 -0.82
N ILE A 321 -15.41 26.60 -1.83
CA ILE A 321 -13.99 26.57 -2.21
C ILE A 321 -13.88 26.90 -3.69
N ASP A 322 -13.14 27.96 -4.03
CA ASP A 322 -13.04 28.51 -5.41
C ASP A 322 -14.42 28.83 -6.03
N GLY A 323 -15.39 29.24 -5.20
CA GLY A 323 -16.76 29.51 -5.61
C GLY A 323 -17.67 28.27 -5.74
N GLU A 324 -17.15 27.08 -5.63
CA GLU A 324 -17.94 25.84 -5.67
C GLU A 324 -18.53 25.56 -4.27
N PRO A 325 -19.85 25.30 -4.15
CA PRO A 325 -20.48 24.96 -2.89
C PRO A 325 -20.00 23.58 -2.39
N ILE A 326 -19.61 23.52 -1.13
CA ILE A 326 -19.11 22.29 -0.49
C ILE A 326 -20.14 21.73 0.47
N ASP A 327 -20.56 22.53 1.47
CA ASP A 327 -21.56 22.10 2.46
C ASP A 327 -22.17 23.30 3.16
N THR A 328 -23.33 23.11 3.79
CA THR A 328 -23.96 24.10 4.68
C THR A 328 -23.80 23.67 6.12
N LEU A 329 -23.00 24.41 6.88
CA LEU A 329 -22.52 24.05 8.19
C LEU A 329 -23.04 25.04 9.24
N THR A 330 -23.37 24.56 10.43
CA THR A 330 -23.67 25.38 11.58
C THR A 330 -22.40 26.02 12.17
N ALA A 331 -22.55 27.13 12.86
CA ALA A 331 -21.46 27.76 13.60
C ALA A 331 -20.82 26.78 14.62
N GLY A 332 -21.61 25.86 15.21
CA GLY A 332 -21.13 24.86 16.14
C GLY A 332 -20.24 23.81 15.46
N GLU A 333 -20.62 23.33 14.29
CA GLU A 333 -19.80 22.36 13.48
C GLU A 333 -18.50 23.03 13.06
N LEU A 334 -18.57 24.28 12.57
CA LEU A 334 -17.37 25.04 12.19
C LEU A 334 -16.43 25.30 13.39
N ALA A 335 -16.98 25.58 14.56
CA ALA A 335 -16.20 25.79 15.79
C ALA A 335 -15.59 24.49 16.32
N SER A 336 -16.24 23.35 16.09
CA SER A 336 -15.73 22.00 16.46
C SER A 336 -14.64 21.49 15.51
N GLY A 337 -14.60 22.04 14.29
CA GLY A 337 -13.65 21.65 13.25
C GLY A 337 -14.24 20.70 12.20
N VAL A 338 -14.02 21.03 10.95
CA VAL A 338 -14.51 20.31 9.77
C VAL A 338 -13.32 19.74 9.01
N ASN A 339 -13.32 18.44 8.74
CA ASN A 339 -12.29 17.79 7.94
C ASN A 339 -12.61 17.94 6.44
N LEU A 340 -11.94 18.85 5.74
CA LEU A 340 -12.16 19.13 4.32
C LEU A 340 -11.83 17.91 3.44
N ALA A 341 -10.92 17.04 3.88
CA ALA A 341 -10.58 15.81 3.16
C ALA A 341 -11.71 14.76 3.19
N ALA A 342 -12.77 14.94 3.96
CA ALA A 342 -13.96 14.09 3.91
C ALA A 342 -14.86 14.42 2.70
N TYR A 343 -14.72 15.61 2.11
CA TYR A 343 -15.52 16.06 0.96
C TYR A 343 -14.79 15.77 -0.35
N ARG A 344 -15.17 14.68 -1.00
CA ARG A 344 -14.51 14.19 -2.23
C ARG A 344 -14.65 15.12 -3.44
N HIS A 345 -15.60 16.05 -3.40
CA HIS A 345 -15.85 17.02 -4.46
C HIS A 345 -15.12 18.37 -4.28
N THR A 346 -14.30 18.52 -3.23
CA THR A 346 -13.43 19.71 -3.10
C THR A 346 -12.41 19.78 -4.23
N PRO A 347 -12.03 20.98 -4.71
CA PRO A 347 -11.05 21.12 -5.81
C PRO A 347 -9.71 20.43 -5.52
N GLN A 348 -9.21 20.49 -4.28
CA GLN A 348 -7.96 19.81 -3.88
C GLN A 348 -8.11 18.29 -3.83
N TYR A 349 -9.28 17.76 -3.46
CA TYR A 349 -9.52 16.32 -3.50
C TYR A 349 -9.60 15.82 -4.94
N ARG A 350 -10.28 16.54 -5.85
CA ARG A 350 -10.29 16.22 -7.28
C ARG A 350 -8.88 16.25 -7.89
N GLN A 351 -8.05 17.19 -7.45
CA GLN A 351 -6.62 17.21 -7.86
C GLN A 351 -5.89 15.94 -7.39
N ALA A 352 -6.13 15.49 -6.17
CA ALA A 352 -5.56 14.25 -5.65
C ALA A 352 -6.09 13.01 -6.39
N MET A 353 -7.38 12.99 -6.77
CA MET A 353 -7.95 11.92 -7.59
C MET A 353 -7.28 11.82 -8.98
N ALA A 354 -6.90 12.93 -9.58
CA ALA A 354 -6.15 12.92 -10.85
C ALA A 354 -4.75 12.30 -10.67
N VAL A 355 -4.09 12.55 -9.55
CA VAL A 355 -2.82 11.89 -9.19
C VAL A 355 -3.02 10.37 -9.03
N MET A 356 -4.09 9.95 -8.35
CA MET A 356 -4.44 8.55 -8.17
C MET A 356 -4.71 7.86 -9.51
N ALA A 357 -5.50 8.46 -10.39
CA ALA A 357 -5.81 7.88 -11.70
C ALA A 357 -4.54 7.66 -12.54
N LEU A 358 -3.62 8.63 -12.56
CA LEU A 358 -2.32 8.46 -13.24
C LEU A 358 -1.47 7.35 -12.60
N ASN A 359 -1.49 7.22 -11.27
CA ASN A 359 -0.76 6.14 -10.61
C ASN A 359 -1.35 4.75 -10.93
N GLU A 360 -2.66 4.63 -11.10
CA GLU A 360 -3.31 3.40 -11.56
C GLU A 360 -2.92 3.05 -13.00
N GLU A 361 -2.90 4.01 -13.92
CA GLU A 361 -2.41 3.80 -15.30
C GLU A 361 -0.96 3.32 -15.31
N ARG A 362 -0.09 3.90 -14.48
CA ARG A 362 1.29 3.45 -14.32
C ARG A 362 1.34 1.99 -13.83
N TRP A 363 0.51 1.65 -12.84
CA TRP A 363 0.45 0.31 -12.26
C TRP A 363 -0.02 -0.74 -13.29
N GLU A 364 -1.00 -0.41 -14.13
CA GLU A 364 -1.47 -1.29 -15.21
C GLU A 364 -0.37 -1.60 -16.25
N ILE A 365 0.51 -0.62 -16.52
CA ILE A 365 1.67 -0.87 -17.39
C ILE A 365 2.70 -1.75 -16.67
N GLU A 366 2.97 -1.49 -15.39
CA GLU A 366 3.95 -2.26 -14.60
C GLU A 366 3.53 -3.73 -14.46
N ARG A 367 2.25 -4.03 -14.35
CA ARG A 367 1.74 -5.41 -14.36
C ARG A 367 2.18 -6.22 -15.58
N ARG A 368 2.25 -5.60 -16.76
CA ARG A 368 2.74 -6.27 -17.98
C ARG A 368 4.19 -6.74 -17.81
N PHE A 369 5.01 -5.95 -17.14
CA PHE A 369 6.38 -6.34 -16.79
C PHE A 369 6.41 -7.49 -15.78
N ARG A 370 5.49 -7.51 -14.82
CA ARG A 370 5.42 -8.61 -13.83
C ARG A 370 4.96 -9.92 -14.46
N ASP A 371 3.97 -9.88 -15.32
CA ASP A 371 3.56 -11.05 -16.11
C ASP A 371 4.66 -11.57 -17.03
N TYR A 372 5.44 -10.69 -17.65
CA TYR A 372 6.61 -11.07 -18.42
C TYR A 372 7.72 -11.65 -17.54
N ALA A 373 7.98 -11.05 -16.38
CA ALA A 373 8.92 -11.54 -15.39
C ALA A 373 8.54 -12.95 -14.89
N TRP A 374 7.24 -13.20 -14.68
CA TRP A 374 6.77 -14.55 -14.35
C TRP A 374 7.22 -15.58 -15.40
N LEU A 375 7.06 -15.27 -16.69
CA LEU A 375 7.53 -16.14 -17.77
C LEU A 375 9.05 -16.31 -17.73
N GLN A 376 9.79 -15.23 -17.52
CA GLN A 376 11.25 -15.29 -17.50
C GLN A 376 11.79 -16.13 -16.35
N TYR A 377 11.28 -15.95 -15.13
CA TYR A 377 11.83 -16.58 -13.93
C TYR A 377 11.17 -17.92 -13.60
N ASN A 378 9.86 -18.08 -13.82
CA ASN A 378 9.16 -19.31 -13.49
C ASN A 378 9.06 -20.31 -14.63
N PHE A 379 9.20 -19.86 -15.88
CA PHE A 379 9.16 -20.77 -17.04
C PHE A 379 10.53 -20.88 -17.73
N PHE A 380 11.12 -19.78 -18.23
CA PHE A 380 12.35 -19.84 -19.01
C PHE A 380 13.61 -20.10 -18.19
N MET A 381 13.78 -19.47 -17.03
CA MET A 381 14.95 -19.67 -16.15
C MET A 381 15.08 -21.14 -15.72
N LYS A 382 13.97 -21.79 -15.37
CA LYS A 382 13.94 -23.22 -14.98
C LYS A 382 14.38 -24.17 -16.12
N ARG A 383 14.46 -23.66 -17.35
CA ARG A 383 14.89 -24.38 -18.58
C ARG A 383 16.25 -23.92 -19.09
N GLY A 384 16.95 -23.05 -18.33
CA GLY A 384 18.22 -22.44 -18.77
C GLY A 384 18.08 -21.50 -19.96
N MET A 385 16.91 -20.87 -20.12
CA MET A 385 16.56 -20.01 -21.26
C MET A 385 16.20 -18.57 -20.79
N LEU A 386 16.74 -18.12 -19.66
CA LEU A 386 16.47 -16.75 -19.20
C LEU A 386 16.84 -15.75 -20.28
N GLU A 387 15.92 -14.83 -20.59
CA GLU A 387 16.05 -13.78 -21.61
C GLU A 387 16.30 -14.29 -23.05
N ALA A 388 16.22 -15.61 -23.28
CA ALA A 388 16.39 -16.15 -24.62
C ALA A 388 15.26 -15.70 -25.56
N ASN A 389 15.66 -15.28 -26.76
CA ASN A 389 14.77 -14.79 -27.84
C ASN A 389 15.14 -15.49 -29.16
N ASP A 390 15.22 -16.81 -29.13
CA ASP A 390 15.56 -17.66 -30.26
C ASP A 390 14.43 -18.66 -30.56
N GLU A 391 14.56 -19.42 -31.66
CA GLU A 391 13.58 -20.42 -32.06
C GLU A 391 13.44 -21.55 -31.01
N LYS A 392 14.49 -21.84 -30.22
CA LYS A 392 14.41 -22.83 -29.13
C LYS A 392 13.50 -22.36 -28.01
N ALA A 393 13.63 -21.09 -27.61
CA ALA A 393 12.75 -20.48 -26.60
C ALA A 393 11.30 -20.37 -27.11
N ALA A 394 11.12 -19.97 -28.37
CA ALA A 394 9.80 -19.89 -29.02
C ALA A 394 9.11 -21.26 -29.08
N ARG A 395 9.85 -22.33 -29.39
CA ARG A 395 9.33 -23.71 -29.39
C ARG A 395 8.95 -24.14 -27.98
N ALA A 396 9.84 -23.95 -26.99
CA ALA A 396 9.55 -24.28 -25.61
C ALA A 396 8.29 -23.56 -25.10
N PHE A 397 8.11 -22.30 -25.47
CA PHE A 397 6.91 -21.53 -25.12
C PHE A 397 5.64 -22.12 -25.76
N ARG A 398 5.66 -22.44 -27.06
CA ARG A 398 4.52 -23.09 -27.76
C ARG A 398 4.14 -24.43 -27.13
N GLU A 399 5.12 -25.21 -26.69
CA GLU A 399 4.87 -26.49 -26.02
C GLU A 399 4.35 -26.27 -24.59
N GLY A 400 4.91 -25.32 -23.86
CA GLY A 400 4.46 -24.94 -22.52
C GLY A 400 2.99 -24.52 -22.49
N GLN A 401 2.53 -23.78 -23.49
CA GLN A 401 1.11 -23.37 -23.61
C GLN A 401 0.12 -24.55 -23.65
N LYS A 402 0.57 -25.72 -24.11
CA LYS A 402 -0.30 -26.90 -24.21
C LYS A 402 -0.47 -27.63 -22.87
N SER A 403 0.50 -27.48 -21.96
CA SER A 403 0.58 -28.23 -20.71
C SER A 403 0.44 -27.36 -19.44
N ASP A 404 0.56 -26.05 -19.57
CA ASP A 404 0.54 -25.11 -18.44
C ASP A 404 -0.40 -23.93 -18.75
N GLY A 405 -1.52 -23.89 -18.02
CA GLY A 405 -2.53 -22.83 -18.17
C GLY A 405 -2.00 -21.43 -17.84
N TRP A 406 -1.02 -21.30 -16.95
CA TRP A 406 -0.40 -20.01 -16.64
C TRP A 406 0.45 -19.49 -17.80
N VAL A 407 1.17 -20.40 -18.48
CA VAL A 407 1.92 -20.06 -19.70
C VAL A 407 0.95 -19.69 -20.82
N ALA A 408 -0.14 -20.46 -20.99
CA ALA A 408 -1.14 -20.22 -22.01
C ALA A 408 -1.84 -18.84 -21.83
N ALA A 409 -2.17 -18.49 -20.60
CA ALA A 409 -2.79 -17.21 -20.27
C ALA A 409 -1.91 -15.99 -20.61
N LYS A 410 -0.59 -16.16 -20.70
CA LYS A 410 0.36 -15.07 -20.98
C LYS A 410 0.79 -15.00 -22.46
N ARG A 411 0.10 -15.74 -23.36
CA ARG A 411 0.48 -15.81 -24.78
C ARG A 411 0.55 -14.46 -25.47
N ASP A 412 -0.52 -13.68 -25.36
CA ASP A 412 -0.64 -12.40 -26.08
C ASP A 412 0.30 -11.33 -25.48
N LEU A 413 0.54 -11.42 -24.19
CA LEU A 413 1.53 -10.58 -23.53
C LEU A 413 2.95 -10.93 -23.99
N TYR A 414 3.31 -12.21 -24.00
CA TYR A 414 4.64 -12.67 -24.41
C TYR A 414 4.98 -12.22 -25.83
N GLY A 415 4.05 -12.36 -26.79
CA GLY A 415 4.24 -11.94 -28.16
C GLY A 415 4.59 -10.45 -28.33
N ARG A 416 4.21 -9.61 -27.37
CA ARG A 416 4.56 -8.18 -27.34
C ARG A 416 5.82 -7.93 -26.51
N MET A 417 5.88 -8.46 -25.31
CA MET A 417 6.95 -8.17 -24.33
C MET A 417 8.29 -8.82 -24.67
N ILE A 418 8.34 -9.79 -25.59
CA ILE A 418 9.59 -10.36 -26.09
C ILE A 418 10.42 -9.31 -26.86
N HIS A 419 9.77 -8.31 -27.46
CA HIS A 419 10.43 -7.25 -28.19
C HIS A 419 10.94 -6.17 -27.23
N LYS A 420 12.27 -5.95 -27.24
CA LYS A 420 12.92 -4.94 -26.39
C LYS A 420 12.34 -3.54 -26.60
N ASP A 421 12.09 -3.14 -27.83
CA ASP A 421 11.56 -1.82 -28.17
C ASP A 421 10.18 -1.57 -27.54
N VAL A 422 9.34 -2.62 -27.42
CA VAL A 422 8.05 -2.54 -26.74
C VAL A 422 8.25 -2.33 -25.22
N ARG A 423 9.18 -3.05 -24.60
CA ARG A 423 9.49 -2.86 -23.18
C ARG A 423 10.06 -1.48 -22.90
N ASP A 424 10.96 -1.00 -23.77
CA ASP A 424 11.55 0.34 -23.66
C ASP A 424 10.48 1.44 -23.78
N MET A 425 9.52 1.27 -24.71
CA MET A 425 8.40 2.20 -24.87
C MET A 425 7.50 2.21 -23.62
N TYR A 426 7.14 1.07 -23.06
CA TYR A 426 6.35 1.00 -21.83
C TYR A 426 7.10 1.61 -20.63
N THR A 427 8.41 1.42 -20.55
CA THR A 427 9.22 2.05 -19.51
C THR A 427 9.16 3.57 -19.61
N ARG A 428 9.35 4.13 -20.82
CA ARG A 428 9.22 5.58 -21.04
C ARG A 428 7.82 6.09 -20.72
N GLN A 429 6.78 5.33 -21.05
CA GLN A 429 5.40 5.71 -20.72
C GLN A 429 5.18 5.77 -19.21
N MET A 430 5.70 4.82 -18.43
CA MET A 430 5.63 4.89 -16.97
C MET A 430 6.39 6.11 -16.43
N ASP A 431 7.59 6.40 -16.96
CA ASP A 431 8.37 7.57 -16.57
C ASP A 431 7.61 8.88 -16.87
N MET A 432 7.00 9.00 -18.05
CA MET A 432 6.17 10.16 -18.42
C MET A 432 4.97 10.34 -17.48
N ILE A 433 4.32 9.24 -17.08
CA ILE A 433 3.20 9.29 -16.12
C ILE A 433 3.70 9.78 -14.76
N VAL A 434 4.84 9.28 -14.29
CA VAL A 434 5.45 9.72 -13.03
C VAL A 434 5.85 11.20 -13.11
N ASP A 435 6.41 11.65 -14.22
CA ASP A 435 6.71 13.08 -14.45
C ASP A 435 5.43 13.91 -14.33
N ARG A 436 4.37 13.51 -15.01
CA ARG A 436 3.09 14.20 -14.96
C ARG A 436 2.47 14.21 -13.57
N ILE A 437 2.58 13.14 -12.80
CA ILE A 437 2.14 13.09 -11.40
C ILE A 437 2.86 14.20 -10.59
N TYR A 438 4.19 14.30 -10.68
CA TYR A 438 4.96 15.28 -9.92
C TYR A 438 4.84 16.73 -10.43
N GLU A 439 4.22 16.94 -11.60
CA GLU A 439 3.78 18.26 -12.06
C GLU A 439 2.43 18.65 -11.42
N ILE A 440 1.45 17.72 -11.40
CA ILE A 440 0.08 18.04 -10.99
C ILE A 440 -0.18 17.83 -9.49
N ASN A 441 0.70 17.16 -8.75
CA ASN A 441 0.54 16.89 -7.32
C ASN A 441 0.88 18.10 -6.43
N ARG A 442 1.35 19.20 -6.99
CA ARG A 442 1.64 20.44 -6.25
C ARG A 442 0.34 21.12 -5.86
N PRO A 443 0.08 21.33 -4.54
CA PRO A 443 -1.14 21.97 -4.11
C PRO A 443 -1.29 23.37 -4.71
N GLN A 444 -2.52 23.69 -5.10
CA GLN A 444 -2.87 25.00 -5.65
C GLN A 444 -3.48 25.91 -4.59
N LYS A 445 -3.30 27.21 -4.75
CA LYS A 445 -3.96 28.20 -3.88
C LYS A 445 -5.46 28.15 -4.12
N ARG A 446 -6.25 28.07 -3.03
CA ARG A 446 -7.71 28.03 -3.02
C ARG A 446 -8.30 29.25 -2.35
N ARG A 447 -9.48 29.66 -2.76
CA ARG A 447 -10.28 30.65 -2.07
C ARG A 447 -11.35 29.94 -1.26
N ILE A 448 -11.26 30.01 0.07
CA ILE A 448 -12.29 29.49 1.00
C ILE A 448 -13.16 30.62 1.43
N GLU A 449 -14.49 30.42 1.36
CA GLU A 449 -15.48 31.40 1.80
C GLU A 449 -16.60 30.73 2.61
N LEU A 450 -17.07 31.42 3.63
CA LEU A 450 -18.23 31.08 4.44
C LEU A 450 -19.24 32.23 4.31
N VAL A 451 -20.41 31.92 3.77
CA VAL A 451 -21.49 32.89 3.53
C VAL A 451 -22.65 32.53 4.42
N ALA A 452 -23.12 33.48 5.24
CA ALA A 452 -24.30 33.27 6.07
C ALA A 452 -25.51 32.92 5.20
N VAL A 453 -26.27 31.90 5.61
CA VAL A 453 -27.52 31.49 4.97
C VAL A 453 -28.65 31.53 6.00
N GLU A 454 -29.86 31.86 5.54
CA GLU A 454 -31.05 31.92 6.39
C GLU A 454 -31.48 30.56 6.94
#